data_20310262251ba31e1a430033ee0b3872
#
_entry.id   20310262251ba31e1a430033ee0b3872
#
_cell.length_a   1.000
_cell.length_b   1.000
_cell.length_c   1.000
_cell.angle_alpha   90.00
_cell.angle_beta   90.00
_cell.angle_gamma   90.00
#
_symmetry.space_group_name_H-M   'P 1'
#
loop_
_entity.id
_entity.type
_entity.pdbx_description
1 polymer ?
#
loop_
_entity_poly.entity_id
_entity_poly.type
_entity_poly.pdbx_seq_one_letter_code
_entity_poly.pdbx_strand_id
1 'polypeptide(L)'
;MLIGSVLKAAGFSNLDYAVDGLDALERFRKNEPDVVVLDIVMPRMDGFEVCHEIRNTLKSDVPILIQSGVQEGNQRVRAFDEGASDLVSKPINAAELVSRLRLHIERRRMIDRLQRYQNRMEEELHTAEAMQMSLLKSPEELEGLAQPKGAEVEAFYRASHKLGGDLWEAFEVDEDRFGLLMFDLSGHGVSAAINAFRLHMLVNSHKELRSDPARWLAQVSADLYRMLPVQHFSTGFYGIYDRRDRTLTYAGAGAPTPVLIRGAEAIQLDGSGVIMGCLPSSEYSNHRLQMQPGDQLCLYSDALYEDFDDPTQSLEVADLVEHIRSGLANRNKAGFADALVRSIFGCFPESMPDDLTILRLEVKA
;
A
#
# COMPACT_ATOMS: atom_id res chain seq x y z
N MET A 1 50.74 -1.12 -18.42
CA MET A 1 50.68 -0.27 -19.62
C MET A 1 49.81 -0.87 -20.74
N LEU A 2 49.87 -2.16 -21.06
CA LEU A 2 49.14 -2.78 -22.17
C LEU A 2 47.60 -2.60 -22.07
N ILE A 3 47.04 -2.92 -20.90
CA ILE A 3 45.58 -2.86 -20.67
C ILE A 3 45.07 -1.43 -20.89
N GLY A 4 45.69 -0.44 -20.27
CA GLY A 4 45.27 0.96 -20.42
C GLY A 4 45.25 1.45 -21.85
N SER A 5 46.21 1.02 -22.70
CA SER A 5 46.18 1.36 -24.10
C SER A 5 45.02 0.73 -24.87
N VAL A 6 44.72 -0.56 -24.56
CA VAL A 6 43.56 -1.27 -25.12
C VAL A 6 42.24 -0.59 -24.73
N LEU A 7 42.08 -0.22 -23.46
CA LEU A 7 40.89 0.44 -22.98
C LEU A 7 40.69 1.82 -23.57
N LYS A 8 41.77 2.64 -23.69
CA LYS A 8 41.71 3.94 -24.35
C LYS A 8 41.32 3.81 -25.83
N ALA A 9 41.92 2.84 -26.56
CA ALA A 9 41.55 2.57 -27.95
C ALA A 9 40.09 2.11 -28.11
N ALA A 10 39.53 1.45 -27.09
CA ALA A 10 38.11 1.03 -27.06
C ALA A 10 37.13 2.12 -26.59
N GLY A 11 37.63 3.35 -26.31
CA GLY A 11 36.83 4.50 -25.92
C GLY A 11 36.62 4.73 -24.44
N PHE A 12 37.29 3.97 -23.57
CA PHE A 12 37.29 4.23 -22.12
C PHE A 12 38.25 5.41 -21.82
N SER A 13 37.72 6.54 -21.39
CA SER A 13 38.50 7.77 -21.18
C SER A 13 38.88 8.02 -19.73
N ASN A 14 38.02 7.58 -18.78
CA ASN A 14 38.24 7.77 -17.35
C ASN A 14 38.88 6.50 -16.74
N LEU A 15 40.21 6.45 -16.77
CA LEU A 15 40.99 5.31 -16.26
C LEU A 15 41.84 5.76 -15.09
N ASP A 16 41.64 5.13 -13.94
CA ASP A 16 42.54 5.26 -12.80
C ASP A 16 43.42 4.02 -12.66
N TYR A 17 44.63 4.18 -12.11
CA TYR A 17 45.60 3.12 -12.02
C TYR A 17 46.17 3.04 -10.60
N ALA A 18 46.15 1.86 -10.04
CA ALA A 18 46.81 1.58 -8.78
C ALA A 18 48.12 0.78 -9.00
N VAL A 19 49.11 1.02 -8.17
CA VAL A 19 50.40 0.36 -8.23
C VAL A 19 50.42 -0.98 -7.46
N ASP A 20 49.52 -1.15 -6.51
CA ASP A 20 49.32 -2.37 -5.70
C ASP A 20 47.93 -2.38 -5.04
N GLY A 21 47.63 -3.43 -4.25
CA GLY A 21 46.35 -3.63 -3.65
C GLY A 21 45.96 -2.56 -2.62
N LEU A 22 46.90 -2.05 -1.83
CA LEU A 22 46.60 -0.99 -0.86
C LEU A 22 46.28 0.35 -1.54
N ASP A 23 47.04 0.74 -2.58
CA ASP A 23 46.76 1.92 -3.38
C ASP A 23 45.42 1.77 -4.10
N ALA A 24 45.09 0.55 -4.56
CA ALA A 24 43.78 0.27 -5.17
C ALA A 24 42.61 0.56 -4.23
N LEU A 25 42.69 0.07 -2.97
CA LEU A 25 41.65 0.33 -1.97
C LEU A 25 41.59 1.80 -1.53
N GLU A 26 42.71 2.49 -1.45
CA GLU A 26 42.71 3.93 -1.13
C GLU A 26 42.01 4.75 -2.22
N ARG A 27 42.30 4.46 -3.49
CA ARG A 27 41.64 5.09 -4.64
C ARG A 27 40.18 4.75 -4.71
N PHE A 28 39.85 3.48 -4.49
CA PHE A 28 38.45 3.01 -4.46
C PHE A 28 37.61 3.77 -3.42
N ARG A 29 38.15 3.95 -2.20
CA ARG A 29 37.46 4.72 -1.14
C ARG A 29 37.27 6.20 -1.49
N LYS A 30 38.20 6.79 -2.29
CA LYS A 30 38.09 8.18 -2.72
C LYS A 30 37.06 8.35 -3.84
N ASN A 31 37.01 7.41 -4.75
CA ASN A 31 36.11 7.47 -5.89
C ASN A 31 35.83 6.06 -6.41
N GLU A 32 34.64 5.56 -6.14
CA GLU A 32 34.22 4.24 -6.59
C GLU A 32 34.10 4.20 -8.12
N PRO A 33 34.84 3.28 -8.82
CA PRO A 33 34.78 3.18 -10.26
C PRO A 33 33.56 2.40 -10.75
N ASP A 34 33.20 2.53 -12.04
CA ASP A 34 32.14 1.72 -12.68
C ASP A 34 32.54 0.22 -12.78
N VAL A 35 33.83 -0.09 -12.80
CA VAL A 35 34.37 -1.46 -12.88
C VAL A 35 35.82 -1.47 -12.42
N VAL A 36 36.24 -2.56 -11.80
CA VAL A 36 37.62 -2.79 -11.36
C VAL A 36 38.23 -3.95 -12.17
N VAL A 37 39.46 -3.77 -12.60
CA VAL A 37 40.27 -4.86 -13.21
C VAL A 37 41.49 -5.11 -12.31
N LEU A 38 41.58 -6.30 -11.72
CA LEU A 38 42.60 -6.67 -10.77
C LEU A 38 43.57 -7.75 -11.34
N ASP A 39 44.84 -7.57 -11.13
CA ASP A 39 45.78 -8.69 -11.22
C ASP A 39 45.73 -9.49 -9.91
N ILE A 40 45.87 -10.81 -9.98
CA ILE A 40 46.01 -11.66 -8.78
C ILE A 40 47.35 -11.35 -8.08
N VAL A 41 48.43 -11.29 -8.85
CA VAL A 41 49.75 -11.16 -8.29
C VAL A 41 50.15 -9.69 -8.23
N MET A 42 50.01 -9.11 -7.05
CA MET A 42 50.41 -7.73 -6.76
C MET A 42 51.25 -7.68 -5.46
N PRO A 43 52.18 -6.71 -5.33
CA PRO A 43 52.91 -6.52 -4.08
C PRO A 43 52.01 -6.01 -2.96
N ARG A 44 52.40 -6.23 -1.73
CA ARG A 44 51.78 -5.79 -0.47
C ARG A 44 50.40 -6.39 -0.17
N MET A 45 49.53 -6.47 -1.14
CA MET A 45 48.17 -7.00 -1.04
C MET A 45 47.79 -7.61 -2.39
N ASP A 46 47.36 -8.88 -2.39
CA ASP A 46 47.00 -9.58 -3.62
C ASP A 46 45.59 -9.21 -4.13
N GLY A 47 45.25 -9.62 -5.36
CA GLY A 47 43.97 -9.28 -5.98
C GLY A 47 42.79 -9.96 -5.29
N PHE A 48 42.98 -11.10 -4.64
CA PHE A 48 41.92 -11.75 -3.86
C PHE A 48 41.58 -10.97 -2.58
N GLU A 49 42.63 -10.53 -1.87
CA GLU A 49 42.48 -9.71 -0.67
C GLU A 49 41.79 -8.40 -0.99
N VAL A 50 42.13 -7.72 -2.10
CA VAL A 50 41.45 -6.50 -2.56
C VAL A 50 39.98 -6.78 -2.87
N CYS A 51 39.69 -7.88 -3.57
CA CYS A 51 38.32 -8.27 -3.88
C CYS A 51 37.49 -8.49 -2.61
N HIS A 52 38.06 -9.27 -1.66
CA HIS A 52 37.46 -9.53 -0.36
C HIS A 52 37.13 -8.22 0.41
N GLU A 53 38.10 -7.30 0.48
CA GLU A 53 37.89 -5.99 1.15
C GLU A 53 36.77 -5.16 0.50
N ILE A 54 36.76 -5.11 -0.84
CA ILE A 54 35.70 -4.37 -1.56
C ILE A 54 34.32 -4.98 -1.25
N ARG A 55 34.20 -6.31 -1.23
CA ARG A 55 32.92 -7.00 -0.99
C ARG A 55 32.49 -6.96 0.47
N ASN A 56 33.39 -7.32 1.37
CA ASN A 56 33.03 -7.60 2.77
C ASN A 56 33.19 -6.40 3.69
N THR A 57 34.18 -5.55 3.47
CA THR A 57 34.41 -4.36 4.29
C THR A 57 33.74 -3.12 3.72
N LEU A 58 33.90 -2.86 2.41
CA LEU A 58 33.31 -1.69 1.76
C LEU A 58 31.88 -1.92 1.27
N LYS A 59 31.39 -3.17 1.28
CA LYS A 59 30.01 -3.56 0.89
C LYS A 59 29.61 -3.07 -0.51
N SER A 60 30.57 -3.00 -1.43
CA SER A 60 30.33 -2.54 -2.79
C SER A 60 30.09 -3.69 -3.77
N ASP A 61 29.08 -3.51 -4.62
CA ASP A 61 28.72 -4.43 -5.71
C ASP A 61 29.38 -4.08 -7.05
N VAL A 62 30.40 -3.21 -7.04
CA VAL A 62 31.14 -2.85 -8.24
C VAL A 62 31.63 -4.11 -8.97
N PRO A 63 31.50 -4.20 -10.29
CA PRO A 63 32.05 -5.33 -11.04
C PRO A 63 33.56 -5.41 -10.91
N ILE A 64 34.08 -6.59 -10.53
CA ILE A 64 35.50 -6.86 -10.38
C ILE A 64 35.87 -7.96 -11.36
N LEU A 65 36.74 -7.66 -12.32
CA LEU A 65 37.31 -8.62 -13.24
C LEU A 65 38.75 -8.96 -12.79
N ILE A 66 38.99 -10.25 -12.47
CA ILE A 66 40.30 -10.72 -12.04
C ILE A 66 41.04 -11.32 -13.22
N GLN A 67 42.32 -10.97 -13.35
CA GLN A 67 43.23 -11.53 -14.35
C GLN A 67 43.90 -12.75 -13.79
N SER A 68 43.71 -13.93 -14.41
CA SER A 68 44.32 -15.20 -13.93
C SER A 68 45.17 -15.87 -15.01
N GLY A 69 46.20 -16.67 -14.59
CA GLY A 69 46.94 -17.54 -15.46
C GLY A 69 46.14 -18.74 -15.99
N VAL A 70 46.51 -19.26 -17.14
CA VAL A 70 45.72 -20.28 -17.89
C VAL A 70 45.61 -21.65 -17.18
N GLN A 71 46.45 -21.97 -16.18
CA GLN A 71 46.64 -23.36 -15.70
C GLN A 71 46.12 -23.66 -14.30
N GLU A 72 45.48 -22.77 -13.59
CA GLU A 72 45.09 -22.97 -12.19
C GLU A 72 43.59 -22.96 -11.96
N GLY A 73 42.95 -24.12 -12.15
CA GLY A 73 41.49 -24.28 -11.91
C GLY A 73 41.07 -23.86 -10.50
N ASN A 74 41.91 -24.09 -9.49
CA ASN A 74 41.65 -23.68 -8.11
C ASN A 74 41.62 -22.15 -7.91
N GLN A 75 42.42 -21.39 -8.64
CA GLN A 75 42.41 -19.92 -8.56
C GLN A 75 41.11 -19.31 -9.13
N ARG A 76 40.50 -19.96 -10.13
CA ARG A 76 39.23 -19.49 -10.71
C ARG A 76 38.11 -19.66 -9.71
N VAL A 77 38.01 -20.78 -9.02
CA VAL A 77 37.01 -21.02 -7.96
C VAL A 77 37.19 -20.00 -6.85
N ARG A 78 38.44 -19.89 -6.32
CA ARG A 78 38.75 -18.89 -5.28
C ARG A 78 38.39 -17.47 -5.67
N ALA A 79 38.61 -17.04 -6.92
CA ALA A 79 38.27 -15.71 -7.36
C ALA A 79 36.77 -15.42 -7.22
N PHE A 80 35.91 -16.37 -7.58
CA PHE A 80 34.46 -16.22 -7.41
C PHE A 80 34.02 -16.28 -5.94
N ASP A 81 34.64 -17.15 -5.14
CA ASP A 81 34.41 -17.25 -3.70
C ASP A 81 34.75 -15.93 -2.98
N GLU A 82 35.80 -15.22 -3.42
CA GLU A 82 36.17 -13.89 -2.90
C GLU A 82 35.32 -12.76 -3.50
N GLY A 83 34.37 -13.08 -4.40
CA GLY A 83 33.37 -12.12 -4.92
C GLY A 83 33.77 -11.45 -6.24
N ALA A 84 34.70 -12.02 -7.02
CA ALA A 84 34.93 -11.54 -8.37
C ALA A 84 33.68 -11.73 -9.24
N SER A 85 33.42 -10.75 -10.10
CA SER A 85 32.28 -10.80 -11.04
C SER A 85 32.60 -11.58 -12.29
N ASP A 86 33.88 -11.61 -12.70
CA ASP A 86 34.33 -12.29 -13.91
C ASP A 86 35.86 -12.47 -13.90
N LEU A 87 36.35 -13.27 -14.85
CA LEU A 87 37.75 -13.59 -15.01
C LEU A 87 38.22 -13.32 -16.44
N VAL A 88 39.47 -12.85 -16.58
CA VAL A 88 40.12 -12.69 -17.87
C VAL A 88 41.45 -13.45 -17.84
N SER A 89 41.64 -14.38 -18.79
CA SER A 89 42.82 -15.19 -18.86
C SER A 89 44.06 -14.44 -19.41
N LYS A 90 45.22 -14.68 -18.83
CA LYS A 90 46.51 -14.23 -19.41
C LYS A 90 47.03 -15.27 -20.40
N PRO A 91 47.55 -14.90 -21.60
CA PRO A 91 47.72 -13.54 -22.12
C PRO A 91 46.37 -12.89 -22.46
N ILE A 92 46.22 -11.61 -22.15
CA ILE A 92 44.95 -10.89 -22.29
C ILE A 92 44.58 -10.74 -23.75
N ASN A 93 43.42 -11.23 -24.11
CA ASN A 93 42.75 -10.90 -25.38
C ASN A 93 42.02 -9.55 -25.25
N ALA A 94 42.47 -8.58 -26.04
CA ALA A 94 41.91 -7.22 -26.00
C ALA A 94 40.38 -7.17 -26.28
N ALA A 95 39.92 -7.95 -27.27
CA ALA A 95 38.50 -7.97 -27.64
C ALA A 95 37.65 -8.61 -26.54
N GLU A 96 38.15 -9.69 -25.92
CA GLU A 96 37.47 -10.35 -24.78
C GLU A 96 37.37 -9.41 -23.58
N LEU A 97 38.47 -8.78 -23.16
CA LEU A 97 38.47 -7.84 -22.05
C LEU A 97 37.47 -6.71 -22.26
N VAL A 98 37.50 -6.07 -23.43
CA VAL A 98 36.58 -4.96 -23.75
C VAL A 98 35.12 -5.42 -23.73
N SER A 99 34.82 -6.58 -24.30
CA SER A 99 33.46 -7.12 -24.33
C SER A 99 32.94 -7.42 -22.94
N ARG A 100 33.74 -8.05 -22.05
CA ARG A 100 33.39 -8.33 -20.66
C ARG A 100 33.17 -7.05 -19.85
N LEU A 101 34.06 -6.07 -19.97
CA LEU A 101 33.93 -4.79 -19.30
C LEU A 101 32.63 -4.07 -19.71
N ARG A 102 32.33 -4.00 -21.01
CA ARG A 102 31.08 -3.40 -21.49
C ARG A 102 29.87 -4.10 -20.91
N LEU A 103 29.83 -5.43 -20.94
CA LEU A 103 28.74 -6.24 -20.39
C LEU A 103 28.48 -5.91 -18.91
N HIS A 104 29.57 -5.88 -18.09
CA HIS A 104 29.42 -5.62 -16.65
C HIS A 104 29.03 -4.17 -16.36
N ILE A 105 29.56 -3.19 -17.09
CA ILE A 105 29.19 -1.79 -16.94
C ILE A 105 27.72 -1.57 -17.36
N GLU A 106 27.29 -2.16 -18.48
CA GLU A 106 25.90 -2.06 -18.93
C GLU A 106 24.94 -2.69 -17.93
N ARG A 107 25.29 -3.89 -17.41
CA ARG A 107 24.49 -4.55 -16.38
C ARG A 107 24.34 -3.68 -15.12
N ARG A 108 25.45 -3.13 -14.60
CA ARG A 108 25.41 -2.23 -13.43
C ARG A 108 24.54 -1.01 -13.69
N ARG A 109 24.73 -0.34 -14.81
CA ARG A 109 23.92 0.81 -15.19
C ARG A 109 22.43 0.50 -15.30
N MET A 110 22.10 -0.71 -15.77
CA MET A 110 20.71 -1.15 -15.84
C MET A 110 20.12 -1.36 -14.43
N ILE A 111 20.85 -2.01 -13.53
CA ILE A 111 20.45 -2.20 -12.12
C ILE A 111 20.25 -0.84 -11.43
N ASP A 112 21.22 0.08 -11.57
CA ASP A 112 21.15 1.43 -10.99
C ASP A 112 19.96 2.24 -11.53
N ARG A 113 19.61 2.05 -12.82
CA ARG A 113 18.43 2.70 -13.42
C ARG A 113 17.14 2.13 -12.86
N LEU A 114 17.05 0.79 -12.76
CA LEU A 114 15.88 0.12 -12.19
C LEU A 114 15.65 0.55 -10.74
N GLN A 115 16.71 0.59 -9.94
CA GLN A 115 16.65 0.99 -8.55
C GLN A 115 16.21 2.45 -8.37
N ARG A 116 16.75 3.37 -9.18
CA ARG A 116 16.31 4.77 -9.20
C ARG A 116 14.86 4.92 -9.65
N TYR A 117 14.43 4.13 -10.64
CA TYR A 117 13.04 4.14 -11.10
C TYR A 117 12.09 3.61 -10.00
N GLN A 118 12.48 2.52 -9.35
CA GLN A 118 11.71 1.94 -8.25
C GLN A 118 11.57 2.91 -7.08
N ASN A 119 12.67 3.50 -6.61
CA ASN A 119 12.64 4.47 -5.51
C ASN A 119 11.74 5.67 -5.84
N ARG A 120 11.84 6.19 -7.05
CA ARG A 120 10.97 7.28 -7.51
C ARG A 120 9.50 6.89 -7.51
N MET A 121 9.17 5.69 -7.99
CA MET A 121 7.81 5.17 -8.00
C MET A 121 7.25 5.03 -6.57
N GLU A 122 8.09 4.55 -5.63
CA GLU A 122 7.73 4.44 -4.21
C GLU A 122 7.46 5.82 -3.59
N GLU A 123 8.27 6.83 -3.91
CA GLU A 123 8.05 8.21 -3.46
C GLU A 123 6.74 8.81 -4.03
N GLU A 124 6.45 8.58 -5.32
CA GLU A 124 5.21 9.04 -5.96
C GLU A 124 3.98 8.37 -5.34
N LEU A 125 4.03 7.04 -5.07
CA LEU A 125 2.96 6.30 -4.40
C LEU A 125 2.77 6.76 -2.94
N HIS A 126 3.85 7.03 -2.21
CA HIS A 126 3.74 7.52 -0.83
C HIS A 126 3.11 8.92 -0.76
N THR A 127 3.40 9.76 -1.76
CA THR A 127 2.75 11.06 -1.88
C THR A 127 1.24 10.93 -2.14
N ALA A 128 0.85 10.00 -3.02
CA ALA A 128 -0.56 9.72 -3.31
C ALA A 128 -1.30 9.14 -2.09
N GLU A 129 -0.64 8.25 -1.32
CA GLU A 129 -1.16 7.72 -0.05
C GLU A 129 -1.44 8.84 0.96
N ALA A 130 -0.48 9.75 1.15
CA ALA A 130 -0.66 10.90 2.04
C ALA A 130 -1.82 11.80 1.59
N MET A 131 -1.99 11.99 0.28
CA MET A 131 -3.15 12.73 -0.26
C MET A 131 -4.46 12.00 0.04
N GLN A 132 -4.53 10.69 -0.17
CA GLN A 132 -5.72 9.89 0.13
C GLN A 132 -6.08 9.96 1.62
N MET A 133 -5.10 9.76 2.49
CA MET A 133 -5.31 9.86 3.93
C MET A 133 -5.76 11.25 4.39
N SER A 134 -5.36 12.31 3.69
CA SER A 134 -5.80 13.68 3.99
C SER A 134 -7.28 13.96 3.66
N LEU A 135 -7.95 13.09 2.93
CA LEU A 135 -9.40 13.18 2.68
C LEU A 135 -10.22 12.67 3.88
N LEU A 136 -9.62 11.79 4.68
CA LEU A 136 -10.29 11.18 5.83
C LEU A 136 -10.25 12.14 7.01
N LYS A 137 -11.35 12.17 7.77
CA LYS A 137 -11.43 13.01 8.97
C LYS A 137 -10.56 12.47 10.10
N SER A 138 -9.89 13.38 10.80
CA SER A 138 -9.18 13.05 12.03
C SER A 138 -10.15 12.69 13.17
N PRO A 139 -9.68 11.99 14.22
CA PRO A 139 -10.49 11.71 15.41
C PRO A 139 -11.09 12.98 16.03
N GLU A 140 -10.34 14.09 16.06
CA GLU A 140 -10.80 15.38 16.60
C GLU A 140 -11.90 16.00 15.75
N GLU A 141 -11.82 15.86 14.42
CA GLU A 141 -12.88 16.32 13.51
C GLU A 141 -14.14 15.48 13.65
N LEU A 142 -14.01 14.16 13.87
CA LEU A 142 -15.15 13.27 14.14
C LEU A 142 -15.80 13.61 15.48
N GLU A 143 -15.01 13.83 16.52
CA GLU A 143 -15.50 14.25 17.84
C GLU A 143 -16.24 15.58 17.73
N GLY A 144 -15.68 16.59 17.08
CA GLY A 144 -16.30 17.88 16.84
C GLY A 144 -17.61 17.80 16.06
N LEU A 145 -17.76 16.84 15.17
CA LEU A 145 -18.96 16.60 14.39
C LEU A 145 -20.07 15.88 15.20
N ALA A 146 -19.73 14.80 15.89
CA ALA A 146 -20.70 13.87 16.48
C ALA A 146 -21.07 14.21 17.93
N GLN A 147 -20.11 14.64 18.76
CA GLN A 147 -20.33 14.91 20.18
C GLN A 147 -21.40 15.98 20.44
N PRO A 148 -21.45 17.13 19.71
CA PRO A 148 -22.52 18.12 19.89
C PRO A 148 -23.91 17.56 19.54
N LYS A 149 -23.95 16.46 18.81
CA LYS A 149 -25.18 15.78 18.37
C LYS A 149 -25.51 14.54 19.21
N GLY A 150 -24.85 14.36 20.38
CA GLY A 150 -25.11 13.27 21.32
C GLY A 150 -24.65 11.90 20.80
N ALA A 151 -23.60 11.89 20.01
CA ALA A 151 -23.03 10.66 19.45
C ALA A 151 -21.49 10.65 19.54
N GLU A 152 -20.90 9.49 19.36
CA GLU A 152 -19.46 9.30 19.16
C GLU A 152 -19.27 8.49 17.87
N VAL A 153 -18.33 8.91 17.04
CA VAL A 153 -17.94 8.21 15.83
C VAL A 153 -16.46 7.84 15.92
N GLU A 154 -16.16 6.58 15.67
CA GLU A 154 -14.80 6.06 15.54
C GLU A 154 -14.65 5.47 14.14
N ALA A 155 -13.54 5.77 13.49
CA ALA A 155 -13.24 5.30 12.15
C ALA A 155 -11.85 4.67 12.12
N PHE A 156 -11.74 3.57 11.39
CA PHE A 156 -10.49 2.92 11.08
C PHE A 156 -10.44 2.65 9.57
N TYR A 157 -9.30 2.93 8.98
CA TYR A 157 -9.04 2.63 7.58
C TYR A 157 -7.61 2.13 7.40
N ARG A 158 -7.45 1.08 6.62
CA ARG A 158 -6.17 0.55 6.20
C ARG A 158 -6.27 -0.01 4.79
N ALA A 159 -5.53 0.57 3.87
CA ALA A 159 -5.42 0.06 2.51
C ALA A 159 -4.66 -1.27 2.49
N SER A 160 -5.07 -2.19 1.64
CA SER A 160 -4.41 -3.48 1.38
C SER A 160 -3.07 -3.29 0.67
N HIS A 161 -3.00 -2.29 -0.19
CA HIS A 161 -1.81 -1.83 -0.90
C HIS A 161 -1.43 -0.41 -0.45
N LYS A 162 -0.56 0.26 -1.18
CA LYS A 162 -0.22 1.67 -0.91
C LYS A 162 -1.42 2.60 -1.02
N LEU A 163 -2.37 2.27 -1.90
CA LEU A 163 -3.59 3.02 -2.16
C LEU A 163 -4.76 2.05 -2.18
N GLY A 164 -5.90 2.49 -1.65
CA GLY A 164 -7.12 1.69 -1.56
C GLY A 164 -8.31 2.26 -2.34
N GLY A 165 -9.30 1.40 -2.55
CA GLY A 165 -10.59 1.74 -3.18
C GLY A 165 -11.66 2.16 -2.19
N ASP A 166 -11.55 1.78 -0.93
CA ASP A 166 -12.49 2.15 0.12
C ASP A 166 -12.51 3.66 0.35
N LEU A 167 -13.70 4.19 0.55
CA LEU A 167 -13.93 5.57 0.96
C LEU A 167 -14.97 5.63 2.06
N TRP A 168 -14.65 6.31 3.15
CA TRP A 168 -15.64 6.68 4.15
C TRP A 168 -15.62 8.18 4.40
N GLU A 169 -16.76 8.74 4.73
CA GLU A 169 -16.88 10.12 5.15
C GLU A 169 -17.91 10.29 6.27
N ALA A 170 -17.70 11.32 7.08
CA ALA A 170 -18.66 11.85 8.02
C ALA A 170 -18.79 13.35 7.81
N PHE A 171 -20.01 13.88 7.70
CA PHE A 171 -20.20 15.30 7.42
C PHE A 171 -21.49 15.84 8.06
N GLU A 172 -21.52 17.13 8.29
CA GLU A 172 -22.69 17.82 8.75
C GLU A 172 -23.76 17.88 7.66
N VAL A 173 -24.97 17.48 7.98
CA VAL A 173 -26.16 17.66 7.13
C VAL A 173 -26.84 18.99 7.51
N ASP A 174 -27.05 19.21 8.81
CA ASP A 174 -27.50 20.46 9.41
C ASP A 174 -27.12 20.49 10.91
N GLU A 175 -27.70 21.48 11.64
CA GLU A 175 -27.40 21.69 13.08
C GLU A 175 -27.66 20.43 13.94
N ASP A 176 -28.67 19.63 13.59
CA ASP A 176 -29.09 18.47 14.39
C ASP A 176 -28.69 17.12 13.78
N ARG A 177 -28.26 17.09 12.52
CA ARG A 177 -28.01 15.87 11.77
C ARG A 177 -26.60 15.82 11.21
N PHE A 178 -26.04 14.61 11.23
CA PHE A 178 -24.83 14.31 10.47
C PHE A 178 -24.99 13.02 9.67
N GLY A 179 -24.28 12.94 8.57
CA GLY A 179 -24.21 11.79 7.69
C GLY A 179 -22.95 10.98 7.90
N LEU A 180 -23.09 9.65 7.80
CA LEU A 180 -22.02 8.69 7.71
C LEU A 180 -22.16 7.93 6.40
N LEU A 181 -21.09 7.85 5.63
CA LEU A 181 -21.08 7.02 4.43
C LEU A 181 -19.84 6.13 4.39
N MET A 182 -20.00 4.99 3.77
CA MET A 182 -18.94 4.05 3.49
C MET A 182 -19.18 3.43 2.12
N PHE A 183 -18.16 3.45 1.30
CA PHE A 183 -18.15 2.89 -0.04
C PHE A 183 -16.92 2.01 -0.23
N ASP A 184 -17.12 0.93 -0.95
CA ASP A 184 -16.06 0.10 -1.46
C ASP A 184 -16.13 0.09 -2.98
N LEU A 185 -15.02 0.42 -3.63
CA LEU A 185 -14.88 0.49 -5.08
C LEU A 185 -14.18 -0.76 -5.60
N SER A 186 -14.81 -1.45 -6.50
CA SER A 186 -14.28 -2.66 -7.13
C SER A 186 -12.87 -2.48 -7.67
N GLY A 187 -11.97 -3.40 -7.30
CA GLY A 187 -10.56 -3.41 -7.68
C GLY A 187 -9.67 -2.79 -6.61
N HIS A 188 -8.37 -2.83 -6.82
CA HIS A 188 -7.37 -2.40 -5.83
C HIS A 188 -6.30 -1.50 -6.45
N GLY A 189 -5.52 -0.83 -5.59
CA GLY A 189 -4.38 -0.03 -5.98
C GLY A 189 -4.76 1.30 -6.64
N VAL A 190 -3.88 1.81 -7.52
CA VAL A 190 -3.98 3.18 -8.09
C VAL A 190 -5.29 3.44 -8.82
N SER A 191 -5.81 2.46 -9.55
CA SER A 191 -7.07 2.61 -10.31
C SER A 191 -8.27 2.79 -9.39
N ALA A 192 -8.37 1.98 -8.34
CA ALA A 192 -9.44 2.08 -7.34
C ALA A 192 -9.33 3.41 -6.57
N ALA A 193 -8.12 3.80 -6.16
CA ALA A 193 -7.88 5.07 -5.48
C ALA A 193 -8.32 6.29 -6.32
N ILE A 194 -8.03 6.32 -7.63
CA ILE A 194 -8.49 7.39 -8.51
C ILE A 194 -10.02 7.46 -8.52
N ASN A 195 -10.70 6.31 -8.51
CA ASN A 195 -12.15 6.26 -8.46
C ASN A 195 -12.68 6.69 -7.07
N ALA A 196 -11.97 6.36 -5.98
CA ALA A 196 -12.29 6.87 -4.64
C ALA A 196 -12.18 8.41 -4.57
N PHE A 197 -11.16 9.02 -5.18
CA PHE A 197 -11.08 10.49 -5.31
C PHE A 197 -12.27 11.07 -6.10
N ARG A 198 -12.68 10.43 -7.21
CA ARG A 198 -13.86 10.85 -7.98
C ARG A 198 -15.12 10.78 -7.13
N LEU A 199 -15.29 9.69 -6.39
CA LEU A 199 -16.44 9.51 -5.50
C LEU A 199 -16.45 10.57 -4.39
N HIS A 200 -15.31 10.86 -3.77
CA HIS A 200 -15.16 11.95 -2.80
C HIS A 200 -15.63 13.31 -3.38
N MET A 201 -15.26 13.61 -4.62
CA MET A 201 -15.73 14.82 -5.30
C MET A 201 -17.25 14.82 -5.48
N LEU A 202 -17.86 13.68 -5.81
CA LEU A 202 -19.32 13.55 -5.95
C LEU A 202 -20.05 13.74 -4.62
N VAL A 203 -19.50 13.25 -3.51
CA VAL A 203 -20.06 13.48 -2.16
C VAL A 203 -20.21 14.97 -1.89
N ASN A 204 -19.29 15.78 -2.36
CA ASN A 204 -19.31 17.22 -2.18
C ASN A 204 -20.12 18.00 -3.22
N SER A 205 -20.47 17.39 -4.36
CA SER A 205 -21.22 18.05 -5.43
C SER A 205 -22.73 18.03 -5.25
N HIS A 206 -23.30 17.06 -4.50
CA HIS A 206 -24.76 16.89 -4.31
C HIS A 206 -25.21 17.20 -2.88
N LYS A 207 -24.74 18.32 -2.32
CA LYS A 207 -25.05 18.73 -0.93
C LYS A 207 -26.53 18.91 -0.67
N GLU A 208 -27.31 19.36 -1.67
CA GLU A 208 -28.73 19.59 -1.59
C GLU A 208 -29.55 18.30 -1.42
N LEU A 209 -29.02 17.15 -1.82
CA LEU A 209 -29.65 15.84 -1.68
C LEU A 209 -29.26 15.12 -0.39
N ARG A 210 -28.28 15.63 0.38
CA ARG A 210 -27.74 14.96 1.56
C ARG A 210 -28.78 14.62 2.64
N SER A 211 -29.93 15.26 2.65
CA SER A 211 -31.02 14.98 3.61
C SER A 211 -31.83 13.73 3.28
N ASP A 212 -31.60 13.09 2.13
CA ASP A 212 -32.34 11.92 1.65
C ASP A 212 -31.34 10.86 1.11
N PRO A 213 -30.95 9.86 1.93
CA PRO A 213 -29.96 8.85 1.54
C PRO A 213 -30.27 8.14 0.24
N ALA A 214 -31.52 7.72 0.02
CA ALA A 214 -31.90 6.97 -1.18
C ALA A 214 -31.76 7.83 -2.45
N ARG A 215 -32.24 9.06 -2.43
CA ARG A 215 -32.12 9.98 -3.57
C ARG A 215 -30.67 10.38 -3.82
N TRP A 216 -29.90 10.56 -2.76
CA TRP A 216 -28.49 10.88 -2.88
C TRP A 216 -27.72 9.73 -3.52
N LEU A 217 -27.90 8.47 -3.06
CA LEU A 217 -27.28 7.27 -3.65
C LEU A 217 -27.69 7.11 -5.13
N ALA A 218 -28.95 7.35 -5.48
CA ALA A 218 -29.43 7.27 -6.85
C ALA A 218 -28.70 8.26 -7.78
N GLN A 219 -28.52 9.50 -7.33
CA GLN A 219 -27.82 10.52 -8.10
C GLN A 219 -26.33 10.22 -8.25
N VAL A 220 -25.66 9.84 -7.15
CA VAL A 220 -24.25 9.47 -7.18
C VAL A 220 -24.00 8.22 -8.02
N SER A 221 -24.88 7.21 -7.94
CA SER A 221 -24.81 6.02 -8.80
C SER A 221 -24.90 6.36 -10.28
N ALA A 222 -25.81 7.26 -10.67
CA ALA A 222 -25.96 7.69 -12.06
C ALA A 222 -24.71 8.45 -12.57
N ASP A 223 -24.07 9.23 -11.70
CA ASP A 223 -22.84 9.93 -12.06
C ASP A 223 -21.63 8.96 -12.12
N LEU A 224 -21.54 8.01 -11.20
CA LEU A 224 -20.53 6.95 -11.25
C LEU A 224 -20.65 6.12 -12.54
N TYR A 225 -21.86 5.78 -12.96
CA TYR A 225 -22.08 5.05 -14.23
C TYR A 225 -21.43 5.75 -15.44
N ARG A 226 -21.44 7.10 -15.45
CA ARG A 226 -20.81 7.89 -16.52
C ARG A 226 -19.30 8.01 -16.40
N MET A 227 -18.77 7.84 -15.19
CA MET A 227 -17.38 8.13 -14.86
C MET A 227 -16.50 6.89 -14.72
N LEU A 228 -17.10 5.79 -14.26
CA LEU A 228 -16.35 4.53 -14.05
C LEU A 228 -16.09 3.82 -15.38
N PRO A 229 -14.93 3.19 -15.53
CA PRO A 229 -14.70 2.26 -16.63
C PRO A 229 -15.71 1.11 -16.60
N VAL A 230 -15.97 0.51 -17.77
CA VAL A 230 -16.81 -0.69 -17.86
C VAL A 230 -16.29 -1.79 -16.93
N GLN A 231 -17.20 -2.46 -16.21
CA GLN A 231 -16.94 -3.49 -15.19
C GLN A 231 -16.48 -2.95 -13.82
N HIS A 232 -16.34 -1.65 -13.63
CA HIS A 232 -16.14 -1.08 -12.30
C HIS A 232 -17.47 -0.67 -11.68
N PHE A 233 -17.59 -0.88 -10.39
CA PHE A 233 -18.77 -0.55 -9.59
C PHE A 233 -18.34 -0.17 -8.18
N SER A 234 -19.28 0.26 -7.38
CA SER A 234 -19.08 0.45 -5.95
C SER A 234 -20.24 -0.15 -5.18
N THR A 235 -19.94 -0.77 -4.04
CA THR A 235 -20.94 -0.98 -2.99
C THR A 235 -20.98 0.24 -2.08
N GLY A 236 -22.04 0.41 -1.31
CA GLY A 236 -22.11 1.59 -0.45
C GLY A 236 -23.24 1.59 0.56
N PHE A 237 -23.02 2.35 1.61
CA PHE A 237 -23.98 2.65 2.65
C PHE A 237 -23.95 4.14 2.94
N TYR A 238 -25.13 4.75 3.06
CA TYR A 238 -25.29 6.11 3.53
C TYR A 238 -26.35 6.19 4.61
N GLY A 239 -25.99 6.68 5.80
CA GLY A 239 -26.88 6.86 6.95
C GLY A 239 -26.81 8.27 7.51
N ILE A 240 -27.94 8.80 7.95
CA ILE A 240 -28.09 10.09 8.62
C ILE A 240 -28.63 9.87 10.02
N TYR A 241 -27.86 10.30 11.02
CA TYR A 241 -28.30 10.34 12.40
C TYR A 241 -28.90 11.71 12.73
N ASP A 242 -30.14 11.73 13.26
CA ASP A 242 -30.84 12.93 13.78
C ASP A 242 -30.87 12.86 15.31
N ARG A 243 -30.25 13.84 16.00
CA ARG A 243 -30.21 13.90 17.47
C ARG A 243 -31.57 14.21 18.12
N ARG A 244 -32.48 14.89 17.42
CA ARG A 244 -33.76 15.36 17.99
C ARG A 244 -34.68 14.22 18.36
N ASP A 245 -34.81 13.27 17.45
CA ASP A 245 -35.63 12.09 17.65
C ASP A 245 -34.81 10.80 17.77
N ARG A 246 -33.47 10.89 17.73
CA ARG A 246 -32.53 9.77 17.75
C ARG A 246 -32.85 8.76 16.64
N THR A 247 -33.12 9.23 15.46
CA THR A 247 -33.44 8.37 14.32
C THR A 247 -32.25 8.22 13.41
N LEU A 248 -31.96 7.01 12.98
CA LEU A 248 -31.07 6.72 11.85
C LEU A 248 -31.93 6.51 10.61
N THR A 249 -31.79 7.37 9.62
CA THR A 249 -32.35 7.18 8.27
C THR A 249 -31.22 6.75 7.35
N TYR A 250 -31.35 5.62 6.65
CA TYR A 250 -30.27 5.08 5.84
C TYR A 250 -30.75 4.41 4.57
N ALA A 251 -29.86 4.22 3.63
CA ALA A 251 -30.04 3.41 2.43
C ALA A 251 -28.74 2.63 2.12
N GLY A 252 -28.89 1.42 1.58
CA GLY A 252 -27.82 0.54 1.15
C GLY A 252 -27.76 0.42 -0.37
N ALA A 253 -26.59 0.18 -0.89
CA ALA A 253 -26.30 -0.08 -2.31
C ALA A 253 -25.37 -1.31 -2.43
N GLY A 254 -25.81 -2.47 -1.98
CA GLY A 254 -25.03 -3.69 -1.97
C GLY A 254 -23.90 -3.71 -0.91
N ALA A 255 -24.01 -2.89 0.12
CA ALA A 255 -23.03 -2.85 1.20
C ALA A 255 -23.08 -4.13 2.06
N PRO A 256 -21.96 -4.52 2.70
CA PRO A 256 -21.98 -5.49 3.77
C PRO A 256 -23.05 -5.16 4.82
N THR A 257 -23.73 -6.17 5.35
CA THR A 257 -24.85 -6.00 6.29
C THR A 257 -24.40 -5.24 7.54
N PRO A 258 -24.82 -3.97 7.76
CA PRO A 258 -24.43 -3.25 8.95
C PRO A 258 -25.05 -3.88 10.22
N VAL A 259 -24.31 -3.86 11.32
CA VAL A 259 -24.74 -4.47 12.58
C VAL A 259 -24.91 -3.41 13.66
N LEU A 260 -26.10 -3.36 14.26
CA LEU A 260 -26.38 -2.56 15.43
C LEU A 260 -26.40 -3.45 16.68
N ILE A 261 -25.62 -3.11 17.67
CA ILE A 261 -25.64 -3.75 19.00
C ILE A 261 -26.44 -2.87 19.96
N ARG A 262 -27.51 -3.46 20.53
CA ARG A 262 -28.39 -2.85 21.53
C ARG A 262 -28.41 -3.73 22.78
N GLY A 263 -27.59 -3.42 23.77
CA GLY A 263 -27.38 -4.28 24.93
C GLY A 263 -26.97 -5.70 24.52
N ALA A 264 -27.82 -6.68 24.75
CA ALA A 264 -27.59 -8.08 24.36
C ALA A 264 -28.12 -8.42 22.96
N GLU A 265 -28.88 -7.56 22.34
CA GLU A 265 -29.49 -7.77 21.02
C GLU A 265 -28.54 -7.32 19.91
N ALA A 266 -28.51 -8.05 18.78
CA ALA A 266 -27.88 -7.63 17.56
C ALA A 266 -28.94 -7.47 16.46
N ILE A 267 -29.00 -6.33 15.85
CA ILE A 267 -29.92 -5.98 14.77
C ILE A 267 -29.12 -5.81 13.49
N GLN A 268 -29.42 -6.64 12.50
CA GLN A 268 -28.84 -6.51 11.17
C GLN A 268 -29.65 -5.49 10.38
N LEU A 269 -28.98 -4.49 9.82
CA LEU A 269 -29.62 -3.49 9.00
C LEU A 269 -29.61 -3.94 7.53
N ASP A 270 -30.64 -3.57 6.79
CA ASP A 270 -30.69 -3.88 5.37
C ASP A 270 -29.71 -3.01 4.59
N GLY A 271 -28.56 -3.57 4.21
CA GLY A 271 -27.56 -2.95 3.33
C GLY A 271 -27.78 -3.27 1.84
N SER A 272 -28.85 -4.04 1.52
CA SER A 272 -29.13 -4.47 0.16
C SER A 272 -29.45 -3.28 -0.77
N GLY A 273 -29.36 -3.55 -2.06
CA GLY A 273 -29.61 -2.58 -3.10
C GLY A 273 -28.78 -2.87 -4.35
N VAL A 274 -29.09 -2.20 -5.43
CA VAL A 274 -28.30 -2.30 -6.66
C VAL A 274 -26.94 -1.67 -6.42
N ILE A 275 -25.88 -2.37 -6.76
CA ILE A 275 -24.51 -1.83 -6.69
C ILE A 275 -24.41 -0.58 -7.58
N MET A 276 -23.65 0.41 -7.13
CA MET A 276 -23.56 1.73 -7.75
C MET A 276 -22.71 1.71 -9.01
N GLY A 277 -23.06 2.52 -9.99
CA GLY A 277 -22.29 2.67 -11.22
C GLY A 277 -22.49 1.56 -12.26
N CYS A 278 -23.34 0.55 -12.01
CA CYS A 278 -23.63 -0.51 -12.96
C CYS A 278 -24.74 -0.19 -13.94
N LEU A 279 -25.70 0.66 -13.56
CA LEU A 279 -26.86 1.02 -14.34
C LEU A 279 -26.95 2.53 -14.54
N PRO A 280 -27.48 3.01 -15.65
CA PRO A 280 -27.66 4.44 -15.91
C PRO A 280 -28.61 5.13 -14.93
N SER A 281 -29.51 4.37 -14.31
CA SER A 281 -30.38 4.77 -13.22
C SER A 281 -30.61 3.60 -12.28
N SER A 282 -30.54 3.84 -10.98
CA SER A 282 -30.85 2.87 -9.93
C SER A 282 -31.77 3.52 -8.91
N GLU A 283 -32.68 2.73 -8.34
CA GLU A 283 -33.56 3.18 -7.26
C GLU A 283 -33.11 2.54 -5.95
N TYR A 284 -33.11 3.33 -4.88
CA TYR A 284 -32.80 2.91 -3.53
C TYR A 284 -33.94 3.25 -2.60
N SER A 285 -34.00 2.61 -1.43
CA SER A 285 -35.07 2.82 -0.45
C SER A 285 -34.48 3.35 0.86
N ASN A 286 -35.18 4.34 1.45
CA ASN A 286 -34.83 4.80 2.78
C ASN A 286 -35.45 3.87 3.83
N HIS A 287 -34.61 3.41 4.75
CA HIS A 287 -35.00 2.70 5.97
C HIS A 287 -34.86 3.64 7.17
N ARG A 288 -35.67 3.43 8.20
CA ARG A 288 -35.62 4.21 9.43
C ARG A 288 -35.51 3.29 10.62
N LEU A 289 -34.62 3.63 11.53
CA LEU A 289 -34.39 2.92 12.77
C LEU A 289 -34.38 3.90 13.94
N GLN A 290 -35.20 3.65 14.94
CA GLN A 290 -35.16 4.37 16.21
C GLN A 290 -33.95 3.91 17.01
N MET A 291 -33.01 4.81 17.24
CA MET A 291 -31.81 4.58 18.06
C MET A 291 -32.08 4.86 19.53
N GLN A 292 -31.37 4.16 20.40
CA GLN A 292 -31.44 4.32 21.84
C GLN A 292 -30.07 4.71 22.41
N PRO A 293 -30.01 5.39 23.57
CA PRO A 293 -28.72 5.59 24.25
C PRO A 293 -28.00 4.27 24.51
N GLY A 294 -26.73 4.21 24.15
CA GLY A 294 -25.91 3.02 24.24
C GLY A 294 -25.94 2.13 23.00
N ASP A 295 -26.79 2.40 22.01
CA ASP A 295 -26.75 1.70 20.72
C ASP A 295 -25.43 1.94 20.01
N GLN A 296 -24.89 0.90 19.41
CA GLN A 296 -23.63 0.93 18.68
C GLN A 296 -23.81 0.33 17.28
N LEU A 297 -23.77 1.18 16.26
CA LEU A 297 -23.80 0.76 14.87
C LEU A 297 -22.38 0.53 14.38
N CYS A 298 -22.13 -0.63 13.77
CA CYS A 298 -20.89 -1.00 13.14
C CYS A 298 -21.11 -1.14 11.62
N LEU A 299 -20.31 -0.39 10.83
CA LEU A 299 -20.16 -0.53 9.39
C LEU A 299 -18.75 -1.07 9.14
N TYR A 300 -18.59 -1.92 8.13
CA TYR A 300 -17.31 -2.56 7.82
C TYR A 300 -17.25 -2.95 6.34
N SER A 301 -16.03 -2.99 5.77
CA SER A 301 -15.77 -3.55 4.44
C SER A 301 -15.72 -5.07 4.48
N ASP A 302 -15.83 -5.69 3.31
CA ASP A 302 -15.84 -7.14 3.15
C ASP A 302 -14.51 -7.81 3.58
N ALA A 303 -13.39 -7.11 3.50
CA ALA A 303 -12.10 -7.57 4.01
C ALA A 303 -12.12 -8.04 5.48
N LEU A 304 -13.15 -7.66 6.25
CA LEU A 304 -13.28 -8.09 7.65
C LEU A 304 -13.77 -9.54 7.78
N TYR A 305 -14.52 -10.05 6.80
CA TYR A 305 -15.19 -11.34 6.89
C TYR A 305 -15.03 -12.24 5.66
N GLU A 306 -14.67 -11.70 4.49
CA GLU A 306 -14.42 -12.49 3.28
C GLU A 306 -12.98 -12.95 3.20
N ASP A 307 -12.79 -14.25 2.93
CA ASP A 307 -11.50 -14.80 2.55
C ASP A 307 -11.48 -14.94 1.03
N PHE A 308 -10.72 -14.07 0.36
CA PHE A 308 -10.63 -14.01 -1.10
C PHE A 308 -9.82 -15.16 -1.69
N ASP A 309 -8.95 -15.79 -0.90
CA ASP A 309 -8.14 -16.94 -1.32
C ASP A 309 -8.91 -18.25 -1.16
N ASP A 310 -9.71 -18.36 -0.09
CA ASP A 310 -10.57 -19.52 0.20
C ASP A 310 -11.95 -19.08 0.70
N PRO A 311 -12.93 -18.86 -0.19
CA PRO A 311 -14.29 -18.44 0.19
C PRO A 311 -15.00 -19.35 1.19
N THR A 312 -14.51 -20.59 1.38
CA THR A 312 -15.08 -21.51 2.39
C THR A 312 -14.66 -21.17 3.82
N GLN A 313 -13.69 -20.30 4.00
CA GLN A 313 -13.22 -19.79 5.29
C GLN A 313 -13.80 -18.42 5.64
N SER A 314 -14.60 -17.83 4.75
CA SER A 314 -15.32 -16.58 5.03
C SER A 314 -16.24 -16.73 6.25
N LEU A 315 -16.26 -15.69 7.10
CA LEU A 315 -17.09 -15.70 8.31
C LEU A 315 -18.56 -15.50 7.94
N GLU A 316 -19.45 -16.27 8.57
CA GLU A 316 -20.87 -15.96 8.53
C GLU A 316 -21.19 -14.71 9.36
N VAL A 317 -22.26 -13.98 8.98
CA VAL A 317 -22.67 -12.75 9.68
C VAL A 317 -22.94 -13.02 11.18
N ALA A 318 -23.40 -14.21 11.52
CA ALA A 318 -23.64 -14.60 12.92
C ALA A 318 -22.34 -14.63 13.75
N ASP A 319 -21.27 -15.20 13.17
CA ASP A 319 -19.95 -15.25 13.82
C ASP A 319 -19.33 -13.85 13.93
N LEU A 320 -19.47 -13.04 12.89
CA LEU A 320 -19.03 -11.65 12.89
C LEU A 320 -19.71 -10.83 13.99
N VAL A 321 -21.01 -11.04 14.25
CA VAL A 321 -21.73 -10.39 15.36
C VAL A 321 -21.08 -10.69 16.71
N GLU A 322 -20.65 -11.93 16.95
CA GLU A 322 -19.97 -12.30 18.20
C GLU A 322 -18.59 -11.63 18.32
N HIS A 323 -17.85 -11.52 17.20
CA HIS A 323 -16.59 -10.77 17.17
C HIS A 323 -16.80 -9.28 17.42
N ILE A 324 -17.83 -8.66 16.84
CA ILE A 324 -18.21 -7.26 17.10
C ILE A 324 -18.51 -7.05 18.58
N ARG A 325 -19.30 -7.93 19.22
CA ARG A 325 -19.57 -7.86 20.66
C ARG A 325 -18.31 -7.99 21.49
N SER A 326 -17.45 -8.95 21.15
CA SER A 326 -16.16 -9.13 21.81
C SER A 326 -15.28 -7.89 21.67
N GLY A 327 -15.21 -7.29 20.48
CA GLY A 327 -14.48 -6.06 20.23
C GLY A 327 -14.99 -4.88 21.07
N LEU A 328 -16.31 -4.74 21.20
CA LEU A 328 -16.93 -3.70 22.02
C LEU A 328 -16.65 -3.90 23.52
N ALA A 329 -16.70 -5.15 24.01
CA ALA A 329 -16.44 -5.47 25.41
C ALA A 329 -14.97 -5.32 25.79
N ASN A 330 -14.06 -5.63 24.88
CA ASN A 330 -12.61 -5.63 25.08
C ASN A 330 -11.93 -4.36 24.53
N ARG A 331 -12.69 -3.32 24.22
CA ARG A 331 -12.14 -2.05 23.72
C ARG A 331 -11.08 -1.52 24.68
N ASN A 332 -9.89 -1.41 24.18
CA ASN A 332 -8.71 -0.93 24.91
C ASN A 332 -8.30 0.48 24.44
N LYS A 333 -7.10 0.95 24.82
CA LYS A 333 -6.57 2.23 24.37
C LYS A 333 -6.32 2.33 22.86
N ALA A 334 -6.25 1.19 22.16
CA ALA A 334 -6.06 1.16 20.70
C ALA A 334 -7.39 1.26 19.93
N GLY A 335 -8.53 1.30 20.61
CA GLY A 335 -9.86 1.50 20.04
C GLY A 335 -10.63 0.23 19.74
N PHE A 336 -11.85 0.41 19.23
CA PHE A 336 -12.75 -0.70 18.89
C PHE A 336 -12.24 -1.52 17.70
N ALA A 337 -11.75 -0.85 16.66
CA ALA A 337 -11.29 -1.53 15.44
C ALA A 337 -10.13 -2.49 15.70
N ASP A 338 -9.12 -2.09 16.51
CA ASP A 338 -8.02 -2.99 16.90
C ASP A 338 -8.53 -4.21 17.69
N ALA A 339 -9.46 -4.00 18.62
CA ALA A 339 -10.05 -5.09 19.40
C ALA A 339 -10.86 -6.06 18.50
N LEU A 340 -11.61 -5.54 17.53
CA LEU A 340 -12.40 -6.34 16.59
C LEU A 340 -11.48 -7.18 15.67
N VAL A 341 -10.49 -6.55 15.06
CA VAL A 341 -9.53 -7.23 14.17
C VAL A 341 -8.78 -8.33 14.91
N ARG A 342 -8.32 -8.08 16.14
CA ARG A 342 -7.67 -9.11 16.96
C ARG A 342 -8.61 -10.24 17.39
N SER A 343 -9.89 -9.95 17.54
CA SER A 343 -10.89 -10.98 17.86
C SER A 343 -11.09 -11.95 16.68
N ILE A 344 -10.96 -11.47 15.45
CA ILE A 344 -11.13 -12.28 14.22
C ILE A 344 -9.82 -12.99 13.87
N PHE A 345 -8.72 -12.25 13.77
CA PHE A 345 -7.45 -12.75 13.22
C PHE A 345 -6.43 -13.18 14.28
N GLY A 346 -6.74 -13.04 15.57
CA GLY A 346 -5.82 -13.33 16.69
C GLY A 346 -4.75 -12.27 16.92
N CYS A 347 -4.23 -11.68 15.84
CA CYS A 347 -3.31 -10.53 15.86
C CYS A 347 -3.70 -9.56 14.75
N PHE A 348 -3.09 -8.38 14.74
CA PHE A 348 -3.28 -7.46 13.61
C PHE A 348 -2.42 -7.95 12.43
N PRO A 349 -3.01 -8.32 11.26
CA PRO A 349 -2.26 -8.84 10.12
C PRO A 349 -1.25 -7.82 9.58
N GLU A 350 -0.11 -8.27 9.08
CA GLU A 350 0.87 -7.39 8.41
C GLU A 350 0.36 -6.88 7.06
N SER A 351 -0.39 -7.71 6.33
CA SER A 351 -1.08 -7.37 5.08
C SER A 351 -2.52 -7.86 5.12
N MET A 352 -3.41 -7.13 4.47
CA MET A 352 -4.81 -7.52 4.28
C MET A 352 -5.02 -7.88 2.80
N PRO A 353 -5.91 -8.83 2.50
CA PRO A 353 -6.23 -9.20 1.12
C PRO A 353 -6.94 -8.08 0.36
N ASP A 354 -7.75 -7.30 1.04
CA ASP A 354 -8.43 -6.12 0.52
C ASP A 354 -8.42 -4.98 1.55
N ASP A 355 -8.94 -3.81 1.17
CA ASP A 355 -8.98 -2.63 2.00
C ASP A 355 -9.90 -2.84 3.22
N LEU A 356 -9.42 -2.47 4.38
CA LEU A 356 -10.15 -2.62 5.63
C LEU A 356 -10.64 -1.28 6.14
N THR A 357 -11.96 -1.11 6.12
CA THR A 357 -12.67 0.04 6.69
C THR A 357 -13.61 -0.43 7.79
N ILE A 358 -13.56 0.23 8.95
CA ILE A 358 -14.47 -0.01 10.06
C ILE A 358 -14.95 1.35 10.58
N LEU A 359 -16.26 1.55 10.65
CA LEU A 359 -16.87 2.72 11.28
C LEU A 359 -17.77 2.26 12.44
N ARG A 360 -17.67 2.95 13.56
CA ARG A 360 -18.54 2.76 14.71
C ARG A 360 -19.25 4.08 15.06
N LEU A 361 -20.58 4.04 15.18
CA LEU A 361 -21.40 5.11 15.73
C LEU A 361 -21.98 4.63 17.05
N GLU A 362 -21.72 5.35 18.13
CA GLU A 362 -22.36 5.13 19.44
C GLU A 362 -23.27 6.30 19.80
N VAL A 363 -24.51 6.00 20.18
CA VAL A 363 -25.46 7.01 20.69
C VAL A 363 -25.21 7.23 22.17
N LYS A 364 -24.89 8.45 22.57
CA LYS A 364 -24.67 8.80 23.98
C LYS A 364 -25.96 9.06 24.72
N ALA A 365 -25.89 9.00 26.05
CA ALA A 365 -27.03 9.20 26.95
C ALA A 365 -27.54 10.65 26.96
#